data_9858aba97f7679429ca9b719f1406d27
#
_entry.id   9858aba97f7679429ca9b719f1406d27
#
_cell.length_a   1.000
_cell.length_b   1.000
_cell.length_c   1.000
_cell.angle_alpha   90.00
_cell.angle_beta   90.00
_cell.angle_gamma   90.00
#
_symmetry.space_group_name_H-M   'P 1'
#
loop_
_entity.id
_entity.type
_entity.pdbx_description
1 polymer ?
#
loop_
_entity_poly.entity_id
_entity_poly.type
_entity_poly.pdbx_seq_one_letter_code
_entity_poly.pdbx_strand_id
1 'polypeptide(L)' 'YSMRIREVIKLIEADGWYLTRTSGSHRQFKHPFKLGLVTIAGRPDKDLHPKTLKSILKQAGIMENEDD' A
#
# COMPACT_ATOMS: atom_id res chain seq x y z
N TYR A 1 6.54 16.82 0.90
CA TYR A 1 5.52 16.03 1.58
C TYR A 1 5.84 14.56 1.56
N SER A 2 5.84 13.93 2.69
CA SER A 2 6.08 12.51 2.80
C SER A 2 5.01 11.87 3.68
N MET A 3 4.77 10.59 3.46
CA MET A 3 3.76 9.83 4.17
C MET A 3 4.45 8.64 4.83
N ARG A 4 4.08 8.36 6.06
CA ARG A 4 4.64 7.22 6.76
C ARG A 4 3.93 5.94 6.35
N ILE A 5 4.64 4.81 6.48
CA ILE A 5 4.12 3.52 6.07
C ILE A 5 2.78 3.24 6.76
N ARG A 6 2.65 3.54 8.05
CA ARG A 6 1.39 3.30 8.76
C ARG A 6 0.23 4.11 8.19
N GLU A 7 0.52 5.29 7.64
CA GLU A 7 -0.51 6.12 7.04
C GLU A 7 -0.99 5.53 5.71
N VAL A 8 -0.06 4.99 4.93
CA VAL A 8 -0.41 4.33 3.67
C VAL A 8 -1.23 3.08 3.95
N ILE A 9 -0.85 2.33 4.98
CA ILE A 9 -1.61 1.14 5.38
C ILE A 9 -3.05 1.53 5.71
N LYS A 10 -3.24 2.60 6.47
CA LYS A 10 -4.60 3.06 6.79
C LYS A 10 -5.36 3.46 5.54
N LEU A 11 -4.68 4.09 4.58
CA LEU A 11 -5.29 4.49 3.33
C LEU A 11 -5.82 3.29 2.55
N ILE A 12 -4.99 2.26 2.38
CA ILE A 12 -5.44 1.10 1.61
C ILE A 12 -6.47 0.30 2.39
N GLU A 13 -6.37 0.26 3.73
CA GLU A 13 -7.39 -0.41 4.52
C GLU A 13 -8.75 0.26 4.38
N ALA A 14 -8.76 1.57 4.30
CA ALA A 14 -10.00 2.31 4.10
C ALA A 14 -10.64 1.99 2.74
N ASP A 15 -9.83 1.57 1.77
CA ASP A 15 -10.32 1.16 0.46
C ASP A 15 -10.80 -0.29 0.44
N GLY A 16 -10.55 -1.04 1.51
CA GLY A 16 -11.01 -2.42 1.62
C GLY A 16 -9.90 -3.46 1.63
N TRP A 17 -8.64 -3.04 1.48
CA TRP A 17 -7.54 -3.99 1.55
C TRP A 17 -7.34 -4.48 2.98
N TYR A 18 -7.04 -5.75 3.14
CA TYR A 18 -6.86 -6.34 4.45
C TYR A 18 -5.58 -7.17 4.49
N LEU A 19 -4.95 -7.19 5.65
CA LEU A 19 -3.70 -7.90 5.85
C LEU A 19 -3.95 -9.40 5.82
N THR A 20 -3.21 -10.10 4.97
CA THR A 20 -3.32 -11.56 4.86
C THR A 20 -2.09 -12.27 5.39
N ARG A 21 -0.93 -11.65 5.29
CA ARG A 21 0.30 -12.31 5.67
C ARG A 21 1.37 -11.29 6.04
N THR A 22 2.14 -11.61 7.06
CA THR A 22 3.29 -10.82 7.47
C THR A 22 4.51 -11.72 7.49
N SER A 23 5.58 -11.27 6.84
CA SER A 23 6.85 -11.97 6.85
C SER A 23 7.93 -10.95 7.11
N GLY A 24 8.47 -10.96 8.35
CA GLY A 24 9.39 -9.93 8.78
C GLY A 24 8.73 -8.55 8.70
N SER A 25 9.31 -7.66 7.93
CA SER A 25 8.76 -6.32 7.74
C SER A 25 7.87 -6.22 6.50
N HIS A 26 7.65 -7.34 5.79
CA HIS A 26 6.81 -7.34 4.59
C HIS A 26 5.39 -7.72 4.96
N ARG A 27 4.44 -6.88 4.58
CA ARG A 27 3.01 -7.13 4.82
C ARG A 27 2.31 -7.25 3.48
N GLN A 28 1.53 -8.31 3.32
CA GLN A 28 0.78 -8.54 2.09
C GLN A 28 -0.70 -8.33 2.36
N PHE A 29 -1.33 -7.58 1.46
CA PHE A 29 -2.74 -7.22 1.58
C PHE A 29 -3.51 -7.74 0.37
N LYS A 30 -4.76 -8.11 0.60
CA LYS A 30 -5.71 -8.51 -0.44
C LYS A 30 -6.97 -7.68 -0.34
N HIS A 31 -7.74 -7.72 -1.41
CA HIS A 31 -8.99 -6.99 -1.49
C HIS A 31 -10.11 -7.94 -1.92
N PRO A 32 -11.32 -7.81 -1.33
CA PRO A 32 -12.42 -8.72 -1.70
C PRO A 32 -12.89 -8.58 -3.14
N PHE A 33 -12.68 -7.42 -3.75
CA PHE A 33 -13.17 -7.19 -5.11
C PHE A 33 -12.07 -6.90 -6.11
N LYS A 34 -10.94 -6.42 -5.68
CA LYS A 34 -9.82 -6.08 -6.56
C LYS A 34 -8.84 -7.24 -6.63
N LEU A 35 -8.29 -7.47 -7.81
CA LEU A 35 -7.33 -8.55 -8.01
C LEU A 35 -5.93 -8.13 -7.57
N GLY A 36 -5.08 -9.12 -7.34
CA GLY A 36 -3.68 -8.89 -7.06
C GLY A 36 -3.39 -8.74 -5.58
N LEU A 37 -2.14 -8.43 -5.31
CA LEU A 37 -1.63 -8.26 -3.96
C LEU A 37 -0.96 -6.90 -3.84
N VAL A 38 -1.08 -6.29 -2.67
CA VAL A 38 -0.29 -5.10 -2.34
C VAL A 38 0.70 -5.51 -1.26
N THR A 39 1.98 -5.28 -1.52
CA THR A 39 3.03 -5.60 -0.55
C THR A 39 3.65 -4.30 -0.06
N ILE A 40 3.65 -4.13 1.25
CA ILE A 40 4.25 -2.96 1.88
C ILE A 40 5.35 -3.43 2.81
N ALA A 41 6.56 -2.94 2.57
CA ALA A 41 7.73 -3.31 3.37
C ALA A 41 8.20 -2.14 4.21
N GLY A 42 8.79 -2.45 5.36
CA GLY A 42 9.39 -1.46 6.22
C GLY A 42 8.64 -1.28 7.53
N ARG A 43 9.24 -0.49 8.40
CA ARG A 43 8.67 -0.24 9.73
C ARG A 43 7.52 0.78 9.62
N PRO A 44 6.50 0.65 10.46
CA PRO A 44 5.33 1.53 10.37
C PRO A 44 5.65 3.02 10.51
N ASP A 45 6.70 3.35 11.25
CA ASP A 45 7.06 4.75 11.49
C ASP A 45 8.00 5.31 10.45
N LYS A 46 8.37 4.52 9.44
CA LYS A 46 9.29 4.96 8.40
C LYS A 46 8.56 5.76 7.33
N ASP A 47 9.23 6.78 6.82
CA ASP A 47 8.68 7.57 5.70
C ASP A 47 8.82 6.81 4.41
N LEU A 48 7.82 6.95 3.55
CA LEU A 48 7.84 6.37 2.22
C LEU A 48 8.34 7.37 1.19
N HIS A 49 9.19 6.89 0.30
CA HIS A 49 9.59 7.69 -0.84
C HIS A 49 8.37 7.96 -1.72
N PRO A 50 8.24 9.17 -2.29
CA PRO A 50 7.07 9.50 -3.11
C PRO A 50 6.82 8.52 -4.26
N LYS A 51 7.88 8.02 -4.89
CA LYS A 51 7.72 7.04 -5.98
C LYS A 51 7.14 5.73 -5.47
N THR A 52 7.61 5.26 -4.32
CA THR A 52 7.10 4.04 -3.72
C THR A 52 5.64 4.22 -3.31
N LEU A 53 5.32 5.38 -2.75
CA LEU A 53 3.94 5.69 -2.37
C LEU A 53 3.02 5.64 -3.59
N LYS A 54 3.41 6.27 -4.68
CA LYS A 54 2.62 6.25 -5.91
C LYS A 54 2.43 4.83 -6.42
N SER A 55 3.49 4.03 -6.39
CA SER A 55 3.43 2.66 -6.86
C SER A 55 2.43 1.85 -6.04
N ILE A 56 2.44 2.01 -4.72
CA ILE A 56 1.53 1.30 -3.84
C ILE A 56 0.08 1.72 -4.12
N LEU A 57 -0.16 3.02 -4.26
CA LEU A 57 -1.50 3.52 -4.51
C LEU A 57 -2.04 3.06 -5.85
N LYS A 58 -1.19 2.97 -6.86
CA LYS A 58 -1.60 2.43 -8.16
C LYS A 58 -1.93 0.95 -8.07
N GLN A 59 -1.10 0.18 -7.38
CA GLN A 59 -1.38 -1.24 -7.18
C GLN A 59 -2.69 -1.45 -6.44
N ALA A 60 -2.97 -0.60 -5.48
CA ALA A 60 -4.19 -0.71 -4.69
C ALA A 60 -5.42 -0.20 -5.42
N GLY A 61 -5.24 0.38 -6.62
CA GLY A 61 -6.36 0.90 -7.39
C GLY A 61 -6.98 2.14 -6.78
N ILE A 62 -6.24 2.82 -5.92
CA ILE A 62 -6.71 4.07 -5.31
C ILE A 62 -6.37 5.25 -6.20
N MET A 63 -5.25 5.15 -6.92
CA MET A 63 -4.79 6.19 -7.81
C MET A 63 -4.79 5.66 -9.23
N GLU A 64 -5.28 6.47 -10.15
CA GLU A 64 -5.30 6.07 -11.56
C GLU A 64 -3.90 6.13 -12.15
N ASN A 65 -3.70 5.32 -13.17
CA ASN A 65 -2.45 5.31 -13.92
C ASN A 65 -2.46 6.47 -14.90
N GLU A 66 -1.54 7.41 -14.71
CA GLU A 66 -1.54 8.65 -15.46
C GLU A 66 -0.46 8.73 -16.52
N ASP A 67 0.21 7.65 -16.80
CA ASP A 67 1.34 7.70 -17.68
C ASP A 67 0.98 7.61 -19.16
N ASP A 68 -0.24 7.72 -19.44
CA ASP A 68 -0.72 7.69 -20.83
C ASP A 68 -1.06 9.06 -21.36
#